data_24bc0261aed5d096bf14b4ff43f9ca11
#
_entry.id   24bc0261aed5d096bf14b4ff43f9ca11
#
_cell.length_a   1.000
_cell.length_b   1.000
_cell.length_c   1.000
_cell.angle_alpha   90.00
_cell.angle_beta   90.00
_cell.angle_gamma   90.00
#
_symmetry.space_group_name_H-M   'P 1'
#
loop_
_entity.id
_entity.type
_entity.pdbx_description
1 polymer ?
#
loop_
_entity_poly.entity_id
_entity_poly.type
_entity_poly.pdbx_seq_one_letter_code
_entity_poly.pdbx_strand_id
1 'polypeptide(L)'
;MLGRNELCPCGSGKKYKRCCLNKDVVVDRAGRKVGTAQKQYSELYTRIYEYSRQDKFKEEYEKAKEMFYIVDDEALNSKFDRFFNTYFIQDHIMESKKVMTVAFYEDNRDKVNTNEVKILRNLFESYVSVYEVKEVLDGKILLKDCLTEREVYTEDVKLLADFKVGSSMIARIVDVEDTSILIDITISISDAVKDVIVNDIKTLFGQYEDLYKDMKTFLIHHTHILYKYMQQLLEPSIADYLKKQKEEKMDKLAEVAVTEDDCKVCTVLKQNVEAEYLISCIDFWNEFKEANGEVKGSENGWAAAVEYHIKKVAGQVITQAQISKKYEISPSTLGKRYKDLKIS
;
A
#
# COMPACT_ATOMS: atom_id res chain seq x y z
N MET A 1 15.72 -47.93 -2.10
CA MET A 1 14.77 -47.20 -1.22
C MET A 1 15.11 -47.50 0.21
N LEU A 2 15.22 -46.52 1.06
CA LEU A 2 15.52 -46.70 2.50
C LEU A 2 14.31 -47.37 3.18
N GLY A 3 14.54 -48.48 3.93
CA GLY A 3 13.50 -49.18 4.65
C GLY A 3 13.00 -48.43 5.87
N ARG A 4 11.69 -48.46 6.14
CA ARG A 4 11.05 -47.72 7.27
C ARG A 4 11.67 -48.05 8.63
N ASN A 5 12.27 -49.21 8.81
CA ASN A 5 12.86 -49.70 10.06
C ASN A 5 14.38 -49.50 10.13
N GLU A 6 15.03 -49.08 9.06
CA GLU A 6 16.46 -48.78 9.03
C GLU A 6 16.81 -47.55 9.84
N LEU A 7 18.10 -47.43 10.26
CA LEU A 7 18.58 -46.22 10.94
C LEU A 7 18.46 -45.02 9.99
N CYS A 8 18.01 -43.91 10.55
CA CYS A 8 17.83 -42.68 9.81
C CYS A 8 19.17 -42.12 9.29
N PRO A 9 19.32 -41.79 8.01
CA PRO A 9 20.55 -41.26 7.43
C PRO A 9 20.94 -39.88 7.97
N CYS A 10 20.05 -39.19 8.71
CA CYS A 10 20.35 -37.90 9.35
C CYS A 10 21.28 -38.01 10.56
N GLY A 11 21.73 -39.18 10.93
CA GLY A 11 22.66 -39.40 12.07
C GLY A 11 22.02 -39.34 13.45
N SER A 12 20.67 -39.23 13.55
CA SER A 12 19.94 -39.12 14.83
C SER A 12 19.92 -40.40 15.68
N GLY A 13 20.39 -41.55 15.16
CA GLY A 13 20.30 -42.86 15.80
C GLY A 13 18.90 -43.45 15.91
N LYS A 14 17.87 -42.75 15.39
CA LYS A 14 16.47 -43.19 15.37
C LYS A 14 16.17 -44.00 14.11
N LYS A 15 15.15 -44.88 14.13
CA LYS A 15 14.63 -45.50 12.94
C LYS A 15 14.03 -44.49 11.99
N TYR A 16 14.19 -44.61 10.66
CA TYR A 16 13.72 -43.66 9.64
C TYR A 16 12.25 -43.30 9.81
N LYS A 17 11.36 -44.27 10.12
CA LYS A 17 9.94 -44.03 10.42
C LYS A 17 9.64 -43.18 11.65
N ARG A 18 10.60 -43.06 12.59
CA ARG A 18 10.49 -42.23 13.82
C ARG A 18 11.32 -40.95 13.76
N CYS A 19 11.85 -40.63 12.58
CA CYS A 19 12.68 -39.47 12.34
C CYS A 19 12.26 -38.78 11.00
N CYS A 20 13.10 -38.87 9.97
CA CYS A 20 12.87 -38.12 8.72
C CYS A 20 11.65 -38.58 7.92
N LEU A 21 11.24 -39.85 7.99
CA LEU A 21 10.02 -40.29 7.30
C LEU A 21 8.77 -39.52 7.79
N ASN A 22 8.67 -39.24 9.09
CA ASN A 22 7.56 -38.43 9.61
C ASN A 22 7.68 -36.95 9.22
N LYS A 23 8.91 -36.43 9.14
CA LYS A 23 9.19 -35.07 8.66
C LYS A 23 8.82 -34.91 7.21
N ASP A 24 9.24 -35.85 6.35
CA ASP A 24 8.92 -35.85 4.93
C ASP A 24 7.38 -35.92 4.69
N VAL A 25 6.67 -36.71 5.51
CA VAL A 25 5.19 -36.83 5.44
C VAL A 25 4.51 -35.53 5.90
N VAL A 26 5.05 -34.84 6.91
CA VAL A 26 4.50 -33.57 7.40
C VAL A 26 4.70 -32.48 6.34
N VAL A 27 5.92 -32.37 5.80
CA VAL A 27 6.21 -31.40 4.72
C VAL A 27 5.38 -31.66 3.48
N ASP A 28 5.21 -32.96 3.07
CA ASP A 28 4.39 -33.31 1.92
C ASP A 28 2.89 -33.01 2.16
N ARG A 29 2.37 -33.16 3.38
CA ARG A 29 1.00 -32.75 3.72
C ARG A 29 0.83 -31.24 3.70
N ALA A 30 1.74 -30.51 4.32
CA ALA A 30 1.73 -29.05 4.31
C ALA A 30 1.84 -28.52 2.87
N GLY A 31 2.79 -29.04 2.08
CA GLY A 31 2.95 -28.65 0.68
C GLY A 31 1.72 -28.97 -0.19
N ARG A 32 0.99 -30.06 0.07
CA ARG A 32 -0.27 -30.35 -0.63
C ARG A 32 -1.39 -29.41 -0.22
N LYS A 33 -1.49 -29.08 1.06
CA LYS A 33 -2.48 -28.15 1.62
C LYS A 33 -2.30 -26.75 1.04
N VAL A 34 -1.07 -26.24 1.08
CA VAL A 34 -0.70 -24.96 0.44
C VAL A 34 -0.99 -24.97 -1.05
N GLY A 35 -0.61 -26.03 -1.78
CA GLY A 35 -0.88 -26.15 -3.22
C GLY A 35 -2.37 -26.13 -3.55
N THR A 36 -3.22 -26.73 -2.71
CA THR A 36 -4.68 -26.68 -2.87
C THR A 36 -5.19 -25.27 -2.62
N ALA A 37 -4.76 -24.62 -1.56
CA ALA A 37 -5.14 -23.25 -1.22
C ALA A 37 -4.72 -22.25 -2.31
N GLN A 38 -3.49 -22.38 -2.81
CA GLN A 38 -2.97 -21.59 -3.92
C GLN A 38 -3.79 -21.77 -5.21
N LYS A 39 -4.21 -22.98 -5.50
CA LYS A 39 -5.06 -23.29 -6.66
C LYS A 39 -6.43 -22.63 -6.51
N GLN A 40 -7.08 -22.79 -5.36
CA GLN A 40 -8.40 -22.17 -5.10
C GLN A 40 -8.33 -20.64 -5.21
N TYR A 41 -7.30 -20.03 -4.64
CA TYR A 41 -7.05 -18.58 -4.78
C TYR A 41 -6.87 -18.20 -6.25
N SER A 42 -6.01 -18.90 -6.99
CA SER A 42 -5.70 -18.59 -8.38
C SER A 42 -6.93 -18.70 -9.31
N GLU A 43 -7.76 -19.73 -9.11
CA GLU A 43 -9.00 -19.90 -9.88
C GLU A 43 -10.00 -18.77 -9.63
N LEU A 44 -10.15 -18.37 -8.36
CA LEU A 44 -11.01 -17.25 -7.99
C LEU A 44 -10.44 -15.92 -8.51
N TYR A 45 -9.12 -15.69 -8.33
CA TYR A 45 -8.44 -14.51 -8.82
C TYR A 45 -8.59 -14.33 -10.33
N THR A 46 -8.47 -15.40 -11.11
CA THR A 46 -8.66 -15.35 -12.57
C THR A 46 -10.04 -14.81 -12.94
N ARG A 47 -11.09 -15.28 -12.26
CA ARG A 47 -12.47 -14.80 -12.49
C ARG A 47 -12.64 -13.33 -12.11
N ILE A 48 -12.02 -12.89 -11.01
CA ILE A 48 -12.06 -11.47 -10.60
C ILE A 48 -11.27 -10.61 -11.60
N TYR A 49 -10.13 -11.11 -12.07
CA TYR A 49 -9.33 -10.43 -13.08
C TYR A 49 -10.10 -10.23 -14.38
N GLU A 50 -10.76 -11.26 -14.91
CA GLU A 50 -11.63 -11.16 -16.09
C GLU A 50 -12.77 -10.15 -15.88
N TYR A 51 -13.40 -10.18 -14.71
CA TYR A 51 -14.45 -9.23 -14.33
C TYR A 51 -13.92 -7.79 -14.29
N SER A 52 -12.72 -7.58 -13.78
CA SER A 52 -12.10 -6.26 -13.67
C SER A 52 -11.76 -5.61 -15.01
N ARG A 53 -11.75 -6.39 -16.11
CA ARG A 53 -11.45 -5.93 -17.47
C ARG A 53 -12.69 -5.45 -18.24
N GLN A 54 -13.87 -5.44 -17.62
CA GLN A 54 -15.07 -4.92 -18.24
C GLN A 54 -14.98 -3.40 -18.44
N ASP A 55 -15.56 -2.90 -19.54
CA ASP A 55 -15.50 -1.48 -19.93
C ASP A 55 -15.97 -0.51 -18.84
N LYS A 56 -16.92 -0.95 -18.00
CA LYS A 56 -17.41 -0.15 -16.87
C LYS A 56 -16.37 0.24 -15.83
N PHE A 57 -15.19 -0.42 -15.83
CA PHE A 57 -14.10 -0.15 -14.90
C PHE A 57 -12.91 0.58 -15.53
N LYS A 58 -13.00 0.99 -16.79
CA LYS A 58 -11.89 1.59 -17.52
C LYS A 58 -11.39 2.89 -16.87
N GLU A 59 -12.30 3.75 -16.44
CA GLU A 59 -11.92 5.01 -15.75
C GLU A 59 -11.23 4.74 -14.41
N GLU A 60 -11.76 3.78 -13.64
CA GLU A 60 -11.16 3.38 -12.36
C GLU A 60 -9.77 2.75 -12.55
N TYR A 61 -9.58 2.02 -13.65
CA TYR A 61 -8.30 1.42 -14.01
C TYR A 61 -7.24 2.49 -14.28
N GLU A 62 -7.57 3.58 -15.00
CA GLU A 62 -6.63 4.67 -15.25
C GLU A 62 -6.34 5.46 -13.96
N LYS A 63 -7.34 5.75 -13.14
CA LYS A 63 -7.13 6.38 -11.81
C LYS A 63 -6.22 5.54 -10.90
N ALA A 64 -6.39 4.22 -10.93
CA ALA A 64 -5.54 3.32 -10.16
C ALA A 64 -4.08 3.37 -10.61
N LYS A 65 -3.81 3.53 -11.91
CA LYS A 65 -2.45 3.69 -12.45
C LYS A 65 -1.76 4.94 -11.88
N GLU A 66 -2.46 6.08 -11.85
CA GLU A 66 -1.94 7.34 -11.31
C GLU A 66 -1.53 7.21 -9.83
N MET A 67 -2.28 6.42 -9.06
CA MET A 67 -1.95 6.18 -7.65
C MET A 67 -0.81 5.19 -7.46
N PHE A 68 -0.74 4.17 -8.31
CA PHE A 68 0.20 3.07 -8.15
C PHE A 68 1.59 3.38 -8.68
N TYR A 69 1.69 3.84 -9.94
CA TYR A 69 2.99 4.08 -10.58
C TYR A 69 3.63 5.37 -10.06
N ILE A 70 4.97 5.34 -9.98
CA ILE A 70 5.77 6.48 -9.50
C ILE A 70 6.17 7.39 -10.66
N VAL A 71 6.43 6.78 -11.82
CA VAL A 71 6.94 7.47 -13.02
C VAL A 71 5.95 7.32 -14.17
N ASP A 72 5.95 8.29 -15.07
CA ASP A 72 5.18 8.25 -16.32
C ASP A 72 6.07 7.72 -17.45
N ASP A 73 6.43 6.43 -17.34
CA ASP A 73 7.24 5.67 -18.32
C ASP A 73 6.62 4.29 -18.52
N GLU A 74 5.94 4.09 -19.66
CA GLU A 74 5.20 2.86 -19.94
C GLU A 74 6.12 1.62 -20.00
N ALA A 75 7.33 1.76 -20.55
CA ALA A 75 8.28 0.66 -20.65
C ALA A 75 8.79 0.22 -19.27
N LEU A 76 9.00 1.18 -18.37
CA LEU A 76 9.39 0.92 -17.01
C LEU A 76 8.23 0.35 -16.19
N ASN A 77 7.05 0.95 -16.32
CA ASN A 77 5.84 0.56 -15.62
C ASN A 77 5.39 -0.86 -15.95
N SER A 78 5.59 -1.33 -17.19
CA SER A 78 5.24 -2.69 -17.62
C SER A 78 5.93 -3.79 -16.78
N LYS A 79 7.08 -3.51 -16.18
CA LYS A 79 7.75 -4.43 -15.24
C LYS A 79 6.93 -4.73 -14.00
N PHE A 80 6.01 -3.84 -13.66
CA PHE A 80 5.18 -3.90 -12.44
C PHE A 80 3.71 -4.25 -12.72
N ASP A 81 3.33 -4.52 -13.97
CA ASP A 81 1.94 -4.80 -14.37
C ASP A 81 1.28 -5.92 -13.54
N ARG A 82 2.04 -6.95 -13.18
CA ARG A 82 1.54 -8.02 -12.33
C ARG A 82 1.09 -7.49 -10.97
N PHE A 83 1.92 -6.67 -10.34
CA PHE A 83 1.64 -6.07 -9.03
C PHE A 83 0.54 -5.01 -9.13
N PHE A 84 0.54 -4.25 -10.22
CA PHE A 84 -0.53 -3.29 -10.49
C PHE A 84 -1.90 -3.96 -10.63
N ASN A 85 -1.98 -5.06 -11.37
CA ASN A 85 -3.24 -5.80 -11.51
C ASN A 85 -3.76 -6.31 -10.17
N THR A 86 -2.87 -6.77 -9.29
CA THR A 86 -3.25 -7.17 -7.94
C THR A 86 -3.72 -5.99 -7.10
N TYR A 87 -2.98 -4.88 -7.13
CA TYR A 87 -3.37 -3.64 -6.47
C TYR A 87 -4.75 -3.17 -6.92
N PHE A 88 -5.00 -3.11 -8.23
CA PHE A 88 -6.29 -2.71 -8.79
C PHE A 88 -7.45 -3.59 -8.32
N ILE A 89 -7.22 -4.90 -8.23
CA ILE A 89 -8.24 -5.87 -7.84
C ILE A 89 -8.51 -5.87 -6.34
N GLN A 90 -7.46 -5.79 -5.52
CA GLN A 90 -7.58 -6.04 -4.08
C GLN A 90 -7.56 -4.77 -3.22
N ASP A 91 -6.90 -3.71 -3.68
CA ASP A 91 -6.56 -2.57 -2.84
C ASP A 91 -7.13 -1.23 -3.32
N HIS A 92 -7.32 -1.07 -4.64
CA HIS A 92 -7.85 0.19 -5.18
C HIS A 92 -9.30 0.40 -4.76
N ILE A 93 -9.53 1.48 -4.01
CA ILE A 93 -10.86 1.89 -3.59
C ILE A 93 -11.45 2.78 -4.68
N MET A 94 -12.41 2.24 -5.42
CA MET A 94 -13.12 2.94 -6.50
C MET A 94 -13.96 4.11 -5.96
N GLU A 95 -14.44 4.99 -6.82
CA GLU A 95 -15.37 6.07 -6.45
C GLU A 95 -16.63 5.57 -5.75
N SER A 96 -17.06 4.34 -6.09
CA SER A 96 -18.18 3.64 -5.42
C SER A 96 -17.90 3.28 -3.95
N LYS A 97 -16.69 3.59 -3.42
CA LYS A 97 -16.21 3.22 -2.08
C LYS A 97 -16.05 1.71 -1.87
N LYS A 98 -15.87 0.97 -2.95
CA LYS A 98 -15.67 -0.49 -2.94
C LYS A 98 -14.37 -0.84 -3.63
N VAL A 99 -13.77 -1.95 -3.22
CA VAL A 99 -12.70 -2.60 -3.97
C VAL A 99 -13.30 -3.58 -4.99
N MET A 100 -12.53 -3.97 -6.01
CA MET A 100 -12.99 -4.83 -7.09
C MET A 100 -13.51 -6.19 -6.61
N THR A 101 -12.89 -6.77 -5.58
CA THR A 101 -13.34 -8.04 -4.98
C THR A 101 -14.76 -7.98 -4.41
N VAL A 102 -15.13 -6.83 -3.83
CA VAL A 102 -16.50 -6.59 -3.32
C VAL A 102 -17.48 -6.41 -4.48
N ALA A 103 -17.13 -5.61 -5.49
CA ALA A 103 -17.96 -5.43 -6.68
C ALA A 103 -18.21 -6.76 -7.42
N PHE A 104 -17.15 -7.57 -7.57
CA PHE A 104 -17.26 -8.93 -8.14
C PHE A 104 -18.23 -9.79 -7.36
N TYR A 105 -18.12 -9.82 -6.03
CA TYR A 105 -19.03 -10.60 -5.19
C TYR A 105 -20.48 -10.17 -5.35
N GLU A 106 -20.75 -8.88 -5.34
CA GLU A 106 -22.12 -8.35 -5.47
C GLU A 106 -22.77 -8.74 -6.79
N ASP A 107 -22.03 -8.69 -7.90
CA ASP A 107 -22.54 -9.03 -9.24
C ASP A 107 -22.56 -10.55 -9.53
N ASN A 108 -21.90 -11.35 -8.73
CA ASN A 108 -21.77 -12.80 -8.97
C ASN A 108 -22.17 -13.67 -7.77
N ARG A 109 -23.05 -13.18 -6.88
CA ARG A 109 -23.48 -13.90 -5.66
C ARG A 109 -23.91 -15.34 -5.92
N ASP A 110 -24.63 -15.58 -7.00
CA ASP A 110 -25.16 -16.89 -7.35
C ASP A 110 -24.11 -17.82 -7.98
N LYS A 111 -22.91 -17.30 -8.30
CA LYS A 111 -21.83 -18.02 -8.98
C LYS A 111 -20.64 -18.31 -8.07
N VAL A 112 -20.67 -17.85 -6.83
CA VAL A 112 -19.62 -18.08 -5.84
C VAL A 112 -20.11 -19.05 -4.78
N ASN A 113 -19.27 -20.03 -4.45
CA ASN A 113 -19.57 -20.99 -3.40
C ASN A 113 -19.14 -20.47 -2.02
N THR A 114 -19.54 -21.19 -0.96
CA THR A 114 -19.27 -20.79 0.43
C THR A 114 -17.78 -20.63 0.73
N ASN A 115 -16.89 -21.46 0.15
CA ASN A 115 -15.45 -21.34 0.36
C ASN A 115 -14.89 -20.11 -0.34
N GLU A 116 -15.33 -19.83 -1.57
CA GLU A 116 -14.95 -18.62 -2.30
C GLU A 116 -15.39 -17.35 -1.60
N VAL A 117 -16.57 -17.34 -0.97
CA VAL A 117 -17.03 -16.20 -0.14
C VAL A 117 -16.08 -15.97 1.04
N LYS A 118 -15.60 -17.04 1.69
CA LYS A 118 -14.60 -16.90 2.76
C LYS A 118 -13.28 -16.35 2.24
N ILE A 119 -12.82 -16.83 1.10
CA ILE A 119 -11.58 -16.32 0.47
C ILE A 119 -11.74 -14.83 0.14
N LEU A 120 -12.86 -14.42 -0.49
CA LEU A 120 -13.14 -13.01 -0.81
C LEU A 120 -13.14 -12.13 0.43
N ARG A 121 -13.72 -12.59 1.52
CA ARG A 121 -13.70 -11.88 2.80
C ARG A 121 -12.27 -11.72 3.33
N ASN A 122 -11.49 -12.80 3.32
CA ASN A 122 -10.11 -12.78 3.80
C ASN A 122 -9.21 -11.90 2.90
N LEU A 123 -9.47 -11.85 1.58
CA LEU A 123 -8.82 -10.93 0.66
C LEU A 123 -9.14 -9.47 1.00
N PHE A 124 -10.40 -9.16 1.22
CA PHE A 124 -10.84 -7.82 1.62
C PHE A 124 -10.21 -7.34 2.94
N GLU A 125 -9.98 -8.24 3.89
CA GLU A 125 -9.35 -7.95 5.17
C GLU A 125 -7.81 -8.04 5.12
N SER A 126 -7.23 -8.47 3.99
CA SER A 126 -5.79 -8.59 3.82
C SER A 126 -5.13 -7.27 3.44
N TYR A 127 -3.86 -7.17 3.69
CA TYR A 127 -3.03 -6.00 3.34
C TYR A 127 -1.58 -6.45 3.11
N VAL A 128 -0.83 -5.66 2.38
CA VAL A 128 0.63 -5.81 2.28
C VAL A 128 1.26 -5.24 3.54
N SER A 129 2.24 -5.93 4.10
CA SER A 129 2.99 -5.48 5.27
C SER A 129 4.47 -5.87 5.20
N VAL A 130 5.21 -5.48 6.22
CA VAL A 130 6.61 -5.88 6.44
C VAL A 130 6.63 -6.97 7.49
N TYR A 131 7.13 -8.14 7.11
CA TYR A 131 7.22 -9.30 7.99
C TYR A 131 8.67 -9.65 8.32
N GLU A 132 8.88 -10.16 9.54
CA GLU A 132 10.15 -10.75 9.99
C GLU A 132 9.92 -12.21 10.35
N VAL A 133 10.84 -13.10 9.92
CA VAL A 133 10.84 -14.50 10.29
C VAL A 133 11.29 -14.66 11.75
N LYS A 134 10.40 -15.10 12.62
CA LYS A 134 10.69 -15.32 14.03
C LYS A 134 11.12 -16.75 14.36
N GLU A 135 10.54 -17.72 13.67
CA GLU A 135 10.80 -19.12 13.92
C GLU A 135 10.63 -19.95 12.64
N VAL A 136 11.50 -20.92 12.45
CA VAL A 136 11.38 -21.90 11.37
C VAL A 136 11.17 -23.27 12.00
N LEU A 137 9.99 -23.81 11.86
CA LEU A 137 9.56 -25.12 12.37
C LEU A 137 9.46 -26.14 11.25
N ASP A 138 9.30 -27.42 11.64
CA ASP A 138 9.06 -28.51 10.69
C ASP A 138 7.68 -28.31 10.00
N GLY A 139 7.70 -27.88 8.74
CA GLY A 139 6.51 -27.67 7.91
C GLY A 139 5.77 -26.37 8.11
N LYS A 140 6.27 -25.42 8.91
CA LYS A 140 5.69 -24.07 9.05
C LYS A 140 6.70 -23.04 9.52
N ILE A 141 6.42 -21.80 9.24
CA ILE A 141 7.26 -20.64 9.60
C ILE A 141 6.41 -19.64 10.36
N LEU A 142 6.92 -19.14 11.48
CA LEU A 142 6.32 -18.03 12.22
C LEU A 142 6.82 -16.70 11.67
N LEU A 143 5.91 -15.88 11.20
CA LEU A 143 6.14 -14.53 10.73
C LEU A 143 5.53 -13.53 11.71
N LYS A 144 6.28 -12.48 12.02
CA LYS A 144 5.79 -11.33 12.78
C LYS A 144 5.62 -10.15 11.84
N ASP A 145 4.45 -9.57 11.80
CA ASP A 145 4.16 -8.30 11.13
C ASP A 145 4.77 -7.15 11.94
N CYS A 146 5.73 -6.44 11.36
CA CYS A 146 6.47 -5.35 12.03
C CYS A 146 5.65 -4.06 12.21
N LEU A 147 4.52 -3.94 11.51
CA LEU A 147 3.64 -2.77 11.58
C LEU A 147 2.48 -2.98 12.55
N THR A 148 1.83 -4.14 12.48
CA THR A 148 0.65 -4.45 13.32
C THR A 148 0.97 -5.31 14.54
N GLU A 149 2.23 -5.78 14.67
CA GLU A 149 2.71 -6.67 15.72
C GLU A 149 2.05 -8.07 15.72
N ARG A 150 1.20 -8.36 14.72
CA ARG A 150 0.53 -9.66 14.57
C ARG A 150 1.53 -10.75 14.25
N GLU A 151 1.37 -11.91 14.88
CA GLU A 151 2.09 -13.13 14.53
C GLU A 151 1.19 -14.07 13.73
N VAL A 152 1.74 -14.71 12.71
CA VAL A 152 1.04 -15.65 11.85
C VAL A 152 1.95 -16.80 11.45
N TYR A 153 1.42 -18.02 11.51
CA TYR A 153 2.11 -19.17 10.95
C TYR A 153 1.71 -19.36 9.49
N THR A 154 2.69 -19.56 8.61
CA THR A 154 2.45 -20.02 7.24
C THR A 154 3.06 -21.40 7.03
N GLU A 155 2.36 -22.24 6.27
CA GLU A 155 2.84 -23.54 5.80
C GLU A 155 3.48 -23.44 4.41
N ASP A 156 3.63 -22.23 3.86
CA ASP A 156 4.24 -21.96 2.54
C ASP A 156 5.78 -21.99 2.60
N VAL A 157 6.31 -23.07 3.15
CA VAL A 157 7.74 -23.25 3.41
C VAL A 157 8.59 -23.31 2.14
N LYS A 158 7.99 -23.66 0.99
CA LYS A 158 8.73 -23.72 -0.28
C LYS A 158 9.06 -22.34 -0.81
N LEU A 159 8.10 -21.40 -0.71
CA LEU A 159 8.31 -20.01 -1.12
C LEU A 159 9.31 -19.30 -0.20
N LEU A 160 9.38 -19.73 1.05
CA LEU A 160 10.26 -19.14 2.06
C LEU A 160 11.54 -19.99 2.34
N ALA A 161 11.91 -20.92 1.43
CA ALA A 161 13.02 -21.84 1.64
C ALA A 161 14.37 -21.14 1.90
N ASP A 162 14.57 -19.95 1.32
CA ASP A 162 15.81 -19.16 1.47
C ASP A 162 15.77 -18.21 2.67
N PHE A 163 14.64 -18.11 3.38
CA PHE A 163 14.49 -17.24 4.53
C PHE A 163 14.91 -17.93 5.81
N LYS A 164 15.63 -17.21 6.67
CA LYS A 164 16.11 -17.66 7.97
C LYS A 164 15.48 -16.82 9.07
N VAL A 165 15.57 -17.28 10.31
CA VAL A 165 15.21 -16.46 11.48
C VAL A 165 15.94 -15.12 11.40
N GLY A 166 15.21 -14.03 11.57
CA GLY A 166 15.67 -12.65 11.37
C GLY A 166 15.59 -12.11 9.96
N SER A 167 15.31 -12.94 8.93
CA SER A 167 15.06 -12.43 7.59
C SER A 167 13.80 -11.58 7.55
N SER A 168 13.82 -10.49 6.76
CA SER A 168 12.70 -9.57 6.61
C SER A 168 12.19 -9.52 5.18
N MET A 169 10.90 -9.30 4.99
CA MET A 169 10.25 -9.25 3.68
C MET A 169 9.05 -8.30 3.65
N ILE A 170 8.77 -7.76 2.48
CA ILE A 170 7.46 -7.19 2.16
C ILE A 170 6.61 -8.32 1.59
N ALA A 171 5.45 -8.57 2.17
CA ALA A 171 4.58 -9.68 1.74
C ALA A 171 3.10 -9.40 2.01
N ARG A 172 2.23 -10.19 1.35
CA ARG A 172 0.81 -10.31 1.69
C ARG A 172 0.51 -11.75 2.09
N ILE A 173 -0.17 -11.91 3.21
CA ILE A 173 -0.59 -13.21 3.73
C ILE A 173 -2.11 -13.26 3.76
N VAL A 174 -2.68 -14.33 3.26
CA VAL A 174 -4.14 -14.58 3.23
C VAL A 174 -4.44 -15.98 3.74
N ASP A 175 -5.47 -16.06 4.58
CA ASP A 175 -6.00 -17.34 5.04
C ASP A 175 -6.92 -17.93 3.96
N VAL A 176 -6.62 -19.15 3.54
CA VAL A 176 -7.43 -19.95 2.61
C VAL A 176 -7.72 -21.28 3.27
N GLU A 177 -8.98 -21.54 3.56
CA GLU A 177 -9.43 -22.65 4.42
C GLU A 177 -8.74 -22.61 5.79
N ASP A 178 -7.93 -23.60 6.11
CA ASP A 178 -7.22 -23.75 7.38
C ASP A 178 -5.69 -23.57 7.23
N THR A 179 -5.26 -22.86 6.18
CA THR A 179 -3.84 -22.53 5.96
C THR A 179 -3.67 -21.07 5.55
N SER A 180 -2.53 -20.49 5.95
CA SER A 180 -2.13 -19.14 5.54
C SER A 180 -1.11 -19.24 4.42
N ILE A 181 -1.40 -18.62 3.28
CA ILE A 181 -0.54 -18.60 2.10
C ILE A 181 -0.03 -17.19 1.81
N LEU A 182 1.15 -17.13 1.19
CA LEU A 182 1.66 -15.87 0.63
C LEU A 182 1.12 -15.72 -0.79
N ILE A 183 0.64 -14.52 -1.08
CA ILE A 183 0.11 -14.18 -2.40
C ILE A 183 0.75 -12.89 -2.91
N ASP A 184 0.80 -12.73 -4.23
CA ASP A 184 1.16 -11.54 -4.98
C ASP A 184 2.60 -11.05 -4.78
N ILE A 185 2.88 -10.43 -3.66
CA ILE A 185 4.18 -9.83 -3.35
C ILE A 185 4.88 -10.61 -2.24
N THR A 186 6.13 -10.99 -2.51
CA THR A 186 7.06 -11.51 -1.49
C THR A 186 8.46 -11.07 -1.91
N ILE A 187 8.98 -10.04 -1.25
CA ILE A 187 10.27 -9.41 -1.59
C ILE A 187 11.13 -9.38 -0.34
N SER A 188 12.30 -10.05 -0.40
CA SER A 188 13.30 -9.98 0.67
C SER A 188 13.89 -8.58 0.77
N ILE A 189 14.02 -8.07 1.99
CA ILE A 189 14.60 -6.77 2.28
C ILE A 189 15.64 -6.89 3.39
N SER A 190 16.63 -5.98 3.39
CA SER A 190 17.61 -5.88 4.47
C SER A 190 17.00 -5.24 5.72
N ASP A 191 17.63 -5.44 6.89
CA ASP A 191 17.17 -4.83 8.14
C ASP A 191 17.16 -3.30 8.06
N ALA A 192 18.16 -2.69 7.42
CA ALA A 192 18.19 -1.24 7.21
C ALA A 192 16.98 -0.74 6.40
N VAL A 193 16.59 -1.45 5.36
CA VAL A 193 15.40 -1.11 4.55
C VAL A 193 14.12 -1.35 5.36
N LYS A 194 14.04 -2.47 6.10
CA LYS A 194 12.92 -2.73 7.02
C LYS A 194 12.70 -1.57 7.99
N ASP A 195 13.78 -1.15 8.67
CA ASP A 195 13.70 -0.11 9.69
C ASP A 195 13.23 1.24 9.10
N VAL A 196 13.72 1.60 7.91
CA VAL A 196 13.25 2.80 7.18
C VAL A 196 11.76 2.69 6.88
N ILE A 197 11.32 1.62 6.20
CA ILE A 197 9.91 1.46 5.80
C ILE A 197 8.99 1.46 7.02
N VAL A 198 9.33 0.70 8.06
CA VAL A 198 8.51 0.59 9.28
C VAL A 198 8.42 1.93 9.99
N ASN A 199 9.52 2.68 10.10
CA ASN A 199 9.53 3.99 10.74
C ASN A 199 8.72 5.01 9.94
N ASP A 200 8.89 5.07 8.62
CA ASP A 200 8.15 5.97 7.75
C ASP A 200 6.64 5.71 7.80
N ILE A 201 6.22 4.45 7.73
CA ILE A 201 4.80 4.08 7.80
C ILE A 201 4.21 4.40 9.19
N LYS A 202 4.94 4.13 10.27
CA LYS A 202 4.49 4.48 11.63
C LYS A 202 4.37 5.99 11.81
N THR A 203 5.33 6.75 11.28
CA THR A 203 5.29 8.23 11.30
C THR A 203 4.09 8.75 10.50
N LEU A 204 3.87 8.20 9.32
CA LEU A 204 2.71 8.56 8.49
C LEU A 204 1.40 8.21 9.17
N PHE A 205 1.28 7.01 9.74
CA PHE A 205 0.08 6.60 10.49
C PHE A 205 -0.21 7.58 11.64
N GLY A 206 0.81 8.03 12.38
CA GLY A 206 0.65 9.02 13.46
C GLY A 206 0.02 10.34 12.99
N GLN A 207 0.18 10.72 11.71
CA GLN A 207 -0.49 11.90 11.14
C GLN A 207 -1.98 11.65 10.85
N TYR A 208 -2.42 10.39 10.82
CA TYR A 208 -3.78 9.96 10.47
C TYR A 208 -4.50 9.19 11.59
N GLU A 209 -3.98 9.19 12.82
CA GLU A 209 -4.56 8.47 13.97
C GLU A 209 -6.03 8.84 14.21
N ASP A 210 -6.43 10.09 13.98
CA ASP A 210 -7.81 10.55 14.11
C ASP A 210 -8.77 9.95 13.06
N LEU A 211 -8.24 9.42 11.95
CA LEU A 211 -9.03 8.92 10.81
C LEU A 211 -9.11 7.40 10.79
N TYR A 212 -8.09 6.71 11.27
CA TYR A 212 -8.01 5.25 11.24
C TYR A 212 -7.95 4.67 12.64
N LYS A 213 -8.82 3.71 12.89
CA LYS A 213 -8.93 3.02 14.18
C LYS A 213 -7.62 2.36 14.61
N ASP A 214 -6.89 1.79 13.66
CA ASP A 214 -5.67 1.02 13.90
C ASP A 214 -4.80 0.96 12.64
N MET A 215 -3.56 0.54 12.81
CA MET A 215 -2.57 0.37 11.74
C MET A 215 -3.07 -0.57 10.63
N LYS A 216 -3.80 -1.65 10.96
CA LYS A 216 -4.36 -2.58 9.96
C LYS A 216 -5.31 -1.85 9.01
N THR A 217 -6.24 -1.07 9.58
CA THR A 217 -7.20 -0.29 8.79
C THR A 217 -6.50 0.75 7.92
N PHE A 218 -5.48 1.42 8.47
CA PHE A 218 -4.65 2.34 7.69
C PHE A 218 -3.96 1.62 6.52
N LEU A 219 -3.33 0.47 6.73
CA LEU A 219 -2.64 -0.29 5.68
C LEU A 219 -3.59 -0.77 4.57
N ILE A 220 -4.81 -1.21 4.92
CA ILE A 220 -5.83 -1.59 3.93
C ILE A 220 -6.15 -0.42 2.98
N HIS A 221 -6.21 0.81 3.50
CA HIS A 221 -6.51 1.99 2.69
C HIS A 221 -5.30 2.59 1.97
N HIS A 222 -4.10 2.28 2.43
CA HIS A 222 -2.84 2.87 1.94
C HIS A 222 -1.82 1.84 1.46
N THR A 223 -2.27 0.65 1.05
CA THR A 223 -1.40 -0.43 0.54
C THR A 223 -0.50 0.03 -0.61
N HIS A 224 -0.93 1.00 -1.43
CA HIS A 224 -0.14 1.58 -2.52
C HIS A 224 1.23 2.11 -2.06
N ILE A 225 1.37 2.55 -0.81
CA ILE A 225 2.64 3.04 -0.26
C ILE A 225 3.69 1.92 -0.28
N LEU A 226 3.32 0.70 0.16
CA LEU A 226 4.24 -0.45 0.14
C LEU A 226 4.58 -0.89 -1.27
N TYR A 227 3.65 -0.79 -2.22
CA TYR A 227 3.95 -1.01 -3.64
C TYR A 227 4.91 0.05 -4.21
N LYS A 228 4.86 1.30 -3.74
CA LYS A 228 5.84 2.33 -4.14
C LYS A 228 7.24 2.03 -3.59
N TYR A 229 7.38 1.55 -2.36
CA TYR A 229 8.67 1.04 -1.86
C TYR A 229 9.17 -0.15 -2.69
N MET A 230 8.29 -1.10 -3.01
CA MET A 230 8.62 -2.23 -3.88
C MET A 230 9.18 -1.79 -5.23
N GLN A 231 8.54 -0.82 -5.90
CA GLN A 231 9.02 -0.31 -7.19
C GLN A 231 10.42 0.27 -7.08
N GLN A 232 10.70 1.06 -6.03
CA GLN A 232 12.02 1.64 -5.79
C GLN A 232 13.09 0.59 -5.48
N LEU A 233 12.72 -0.49 -4.77
CA LEU A 233 13.63 -1.58 -4.43
C LEU A 233 13.98 -2.47 -5.62
N LEU A 234 13.00 -2.73 -6.49
CA LEU A 234 13.17 -3.59 -7.65
C LEU A 234 13.76 -2.87 -8.87
N GLU A 235 13.60 -1.54 -8.93
CA GLU A 235 14.10 -0.71 -10.02
C GLU A 235 14.78 0.55 -9.47
N PRO A 236 16.09 0.49 -9.25
CA PRO A 236 16.85 1.60 -8.67
C PRO A 236 16.77 2.92 -9.45
N SER A 237 16.52 2.88 -10.75
CA SER A 237 16.34 4.08 -11.59
C SER A 237 15.13 4.91 -11.16
N ILE A 238 14.12 4.30 -10.54
CA ILE A 238 12.96 5.00 -9.94
C ILE A 238 13.40 5.80 -8.70
N ALA A 239 14.27 5.24 -7.88
CA ALA A 239 14.81 5.95 -6.73
C ALA A 239 15.66 7.17 -7.16
N ASP A 240 16.46 7.02 -8.21
CA ASP A 240 17.24 8.12 -8.80
C ASP A 240 16.33 9.21 -9.39
N TYR A 241 15.25 8.82 -10.05
CA TYR A 241 14.24 9.75 -10.57
C TYR A 241 13.59 10.57 -9.45
N LEU A 242 13.15 9.92 -8.36
CA LEU A 242 12.57 10.58 -7.21
C LEU A 242 13.55 11.55 -6.54
N LYS A 243 14.83 11.16 -6.45
CA LYS A 243 15.88 12.01 -5.91
C LYS A 243 16.07 13.27 -6.76
N LYS A 244 16.15 13.14 -8.08
CA LYS A 244 16.21 14.27 -9.01
C LYS A 244 15.00 15.19 -8.87
N GLN A 245 13.78 14.63 -8.86
CA GLN A 245 12.57 15.43 -8.66
C GLN A 245 12.58 16.21 -7.34
N LYS A 246 13.09 15.58 -6.27
CA LYS A 246 13.23 16.26 -4.98
C LYS A 246 14.25 17.38 -5.03
N GLU A 247 15.38 17.18 -5.68
CA GLU A 247 16.42 18.20 -5.90
C GLU A 247 15.86 19.38 -6.72
N GLU A 248 15.21 19.10 -7.86
CA GLU A 248 14.57 20.13 -8.70
C GLU A 248 13.48 20.91 -7.96
N LYS A 249 12.69 20.25 -7.11
CA LYS A 249 11.71 20.92 -6.25
C LYS A 249 12.38 21.80 -5.20
N MET A 250 13.48 21.35 -4.61
CA MET A 250 14.25 22.15 -3.65
C MET A 250 14.88 23.39 -4.30
N ASP A 251 15.42 23.26 -5.51
CA ASP A 251 15.97 24.37 -6.27
C ASP A 251 14.87 25.40 -6.62
N LYS A 252 13.72 24.94 -7.10
CA LYS A 252 12.55 25.82 -7.32
C LYS A 252 12.06 26.49 -6.03
N LEU A 253 12.08 25.77 -4.89
CA LEU A 253 11.75 26.37 -3.60
C LEU A 253 12.74 27.48 -3.20
N ALA A 254 14.02 27.28 -3.48
CA ALA A 254 15.04 28.30 -3.25
C ALA A 254 14.82 29.54 -4.16
N GLU A 255 14.48 29.36 -5.43
CA GLU A 255 14.13 30.44 -6.36
C GLU A 255 12.87 31.20 -5.92
N VAL A 256 11.82 30.49 -5.52
CA VAL A 256 10.56 31.09 -5.02
C VAL A 256 10.76 31.82 -3.68
N ALA A 257 11.73 31.40 -2.87
CA ALA A 257 12.07 32.08 -1.62
C ALA A 257 12.74 33.44 -1.85
N VAL A 258 13.33 33.64 -3.02
CA VAL A 258 14.07 34.87 -3.39
C VAL A 258 13.17 35.92 -4.06
N THR A 259 12.03 35.56 -4.61
CA THR A 259 11.10 36.57 -5.16
C THR A 259 10.37 37.28 -4.04
N GLU A 260 10.87 38.45 -3.69
CA GLU A 260 10.20 39.45 -2.87
C GLU A 260 8.97 39.98 -3.64
N ASP A 261 7.84 39.31 -3.48
CA ASP A 261 6.57 39.92 -3.87
C ASP A 261 5.58 39.81 -2.70
N ASP A 262 4.91 40.95 -2.42
CA ASP A 262 4.03 41.22 -1.27
C ASP A 262 2.78 40.34 -1.18
N CYS A 263 2.86 39.08 -1.60
CA CYS A 263 1.75 38.12 -1.52
C CYS A 263 1.59 37.61 -0.10
N LYS A 264 0.77 38.24 0.71
CA LYS A 264 0.47 37.84 2.10
C LYS A 264 -0.01 36.39 2.21
N VAL A 265 -0.79 35.88 1.25
CA VAL A 265 -1.22 34.48 1.20
C VAL A 265 -0.04 33.55 0.97
N CYS A 266 0.88 33.90 0.07
CA CYS A 266 2.09 33.12 -0.19
C CYS A 266 2.99 33.07 1.05
N THR A 267 3.07 34.16 1.83
CA THR A 267 3.80 34.20 3.11
C THR A 267 3.19 33.21 4.11
N VAL A 268 1.87 33.16 4.23
CA VAL A 268 1.18 32.21 5.11
C VAL A 268 1.38 30.77 4.63
N LEU A 269 1.35 30.52 3.31
CA LEU A 269 1.64 29.20 2.74
C LEU A 269 3.08 28.76 3.06
N LYS A 270 4.08 29.64 2.88
CA LYS A 270 5.49 29.36 3.21
C LYS A 270 5.69 28.97 4.68
N GLN A 271 4.90 29.53 5.59
CA GLN A 271 5.00 29.23 7.03
C GLN A 271 4.32 27.92 7.44
N ASN A 272 3.34 27.48 6.68
CA ASN A 272 2.44 26.40 7.11
C ASN A 272 2.51 25.15 6.23
N VAL A 273 2.80 25.25 4.91
CA VAL A 273 2.73 24.12 3.99
C VAL A 273 4.06 23.38 3.97
N GLU A 274 3.99 22.05 3.97
CA GLU A 274 5.15 21.18 3.81
C GLU A 274 5.81 21.43 2.45
N ALA A 275 7.15 21.33 2.40
CA ALA A 275 7.96 21.66 1.22
C ALA A 275 7.48 20.95 -0.06
N GLU A 276 6.97 19.73 0.04
CA GLU A 276 6.50 18.93 -1.09
C GLU A 276 5.25 19.49 -1.80
N TYR A 277 4.40 20.26 -1.07
CA TYR A 277 3.17 20.88 -1.61
C TYR A 277 3.29 22.38 -1.83
N LEU A 278 4.32 23.02 -1.28
CA LEU A 278 4.41 24.48 -1.22
C LEU A 278 4.42 25.12 -2.61
N ILE A 279 5.21 24.57 -3.55
CA ILE A 279 5.28 25.10 -4.92
C ILE A 279 3.91 25.02 -5.58
N SER A 280 3.29 23.83 -5.54
CA SER A 280 1.96 23.62 -6.14
C SER A 280 0.89 24.54 -5.53
N CYS A 281 1.01 24.84 -4.23
CA CYS A 281 0.12 25.79 -3.56
C CYS A 281 0.34 27.21 -4.05
N ILE A 282 1.59 27.64 -4.22
CA ILE A 282 1.93 29.00 -4.68
C ILE A 282 1.54 29.18 -6.15
N ASP A 283 1.85 28.22 -7.01
CA ASP A 283 1.49 28.25 -8.43
C ASP A 283 -0.03 28.32 -8.61
N PHE A 284 -0.77 27.44 -7.94
CA PHE A 284 -2.24 27.45 -7.97
C PHE A 284 -2.82 28.79 -7.46
N TRP A 285 -2.25 29.36 -6.39
CA TRP A 285 -2.70 30.64 -5.87
C TRP A 285 -2.45 31.78 -6.86
N ASN A 286 -1.29 31.79 -7.52
CA ASN A 286 -0.95 32.80 -8.51
C ASN A 286 -1.86 32.72 -9.73
N GLU A 287 -2.09 31.54 -10.28
CA GLU A 287 -3.04 31.30 -11.38
C GLU A 287 -4.46 31.76 -11.00
N PHE A 288 -4.89 31.41 -9.78
CA PHE A 288 -6.21 31.83 -9.30
C PHE A 288 -6.31 33.35 -9.16
N LYS A 289 -5.28 34.00 -8.66
CA LYS A 289 -5.23 35.48 -8.51
C LYS A 289 -5.19 36.18 -9.85
N GLU A 290 -4.44 35.65 -10.82
CA GLU A 290 -4.42 36.17 -12.20
C GLU A 290 -5.80 36.10 -12.86
N ALA A 291 -6.52 35.01 -12.68
CA ALA A 291 -7.84 34.80 -13.26
C ALA A 291 -8.95 35.64 -12.58
N ASN A 292 -8.85 35.91 -11.28
CA ASN A 292 -9.94 36.52 -10.49
C ASN A 292 -9.63 37.92 -9.92
N GLY A 293 -8.40 38.41 -10.07
CA GLY A 293 -7.98 39.70 -9.54
C GLY A 293 -7.89 39.74 -7.99
N GLU A 294 -8.16 40.91 -7.40
CA GLU A 294 -8.15 41.07 -5.95
C GLU A 294 -9.31 40.32 -5.28
N VAL A 295 -8.97 39.47 -4.31
CA VAL A 295 -9.94 38.65 -3.57
C VAL A 295 -10.12 39.17 -2.14
N LYS A 296 -11.36 39.16 -1.65
CA LYS A 296 -11.70 39.56 -0.27
C LYS A 296 -11.59 38.39 0.69
N GLY A 297 -11.01 38.62 1.87
CA GLY A 297 -10.98 37.64 2.96
C GLY A 297 -9.63 37.58 3.66
N SER A 298 -9.56 36.78 4.74
CA SER A 298 -8.30 36.61 5.48
C SER A 298 -7.30 35.78 4.69
N GLU A 299 -6.03 36.12 4.80
CA GLU A 299 -4.91 35.42 4.18
C GLU A 299 -4.87 33.94 4.63
N ASN A 300 -5.06 33.69 5.93
CA ASN A 300 -5.15 32.34 6.49
C ASN A 300 -6.30 31.52 5.86
N GLY A 301 -7.44 32.18 5.60
CA GLY A 301 -8.57 31.52 4.97
C GLY A 301 -8.30 31.07 3.54
N TRP A 302 -7.60 31.87 2.77
CA TRP A 302 -7.20 31.53 1.39
C TRP A 302 -6.06 30.51 1.37
N ALA A 303 -5.02 30.69 2.20
CA ALA A 303 -3.93 29.74 2.31
C ALA A 303 -4.42 28.33 2.71
N ALA A 304 -5.30 28.27 3.71
CA ALA A 304 -5.93 27.03 4.14
C ALA A 304 -6.74 26.34 3.02
N ALA A 305 -7.50 27.12 2.23
CA ALA A 305 -8.30 26.59 1.13
C ALA A 305 -7.42 26.06 -0.02
N VAL A 306 -6.33 26.75 -0.34
CA VAL A 306 -5.35 26.34 -1.34
C VAL A 306 -4.65 25.05 -0.89
N GLU A 307 -4.11 24.99 0.32
CA GLU A 307 -3.48 23.76 0.83
C GLU A 307 -4.47 22.59 0.85
N TYR A 308 -5.68 22.81 1.31
CA TYR A 308 -6.72 21.78 1.30
C TYR A 308 -7.01 21.27 -0.11
N HIS A 309 -7.09 22.18 -1.10
CA HIS A 309 -7.31 21.82 -2.50
C HIS A 309 -6.16 20.98 -3.05
N ILE A 310 -4.93 21.46 -2.94
CA ILE A 310 -3.75 20.79 -3.49
C ILE A 310 -3.54 19.41 -2.87
N LYS A 311 -3.64 19.28 -1.55
CA LYS A 311 -3.51 18.00 -0.86
C LYS A 311 -4.61 17.02 -1.26
N LYS A 312 -5.84 17.52 -1.49
CA LYS A 312 -6.94 16.69 -1.96
C LYS A 312 -6.74 16.21 -3.39
N VAL A 313 -6.25 17.06 -4.28
CA VAL A 313 -5.88 16.69 -5.67
C VAL A 313 -4.73 15.68 -5.66
N ALA A 314 -3.77 15.84 -4.75
CA ALA A 314 -2.67 14.89 -4.54
C ALA A 314 -3.11 13.55 -3.90
N GLY A 315 -4.41 13.33 -3.70
CA GLY A 315 -4.94 12.08 -3.14
C GLY A 315 -4.74 11.94 -1.62
N GLN A 316 -4.33 13.02 -0.93
CA GLN A 316 -4.15 12.98 0.51
C GLN A 316 -5.50 12.91 1.24
N VAL A 317 -5.56 12.02 2.23
CA VAL A 317 -6.72 11.94 3.13
C VAL A 317 -6.61 13.02 4.18
N ILE A 318 -7.23 14.16 3.91
CA ILE A 318 -7.19 15.32 4.80
C ILE A 318 -8.60 15.88 5.03
N THR A 319 -8.89 16.29 6.26
CA THR A 319 -10.19 16.86 6.63
C THR A 319 -10.14 18.38 6.71
N GLN A 320 -11.30 19.03 6.47
CA GLN A 320 -11.42 20.46 6.68
C GLN A 320 -11.12 20.87 8.13
N ALA A 321 -11.44 20.01 9.11
CA ALA A 321 -11.19 20.27 10.51
C ALA A 321 -9.68 20.34 10.82
N GLN A 322 -8.89 19.42 10.26
CA GLN A 322 -7.43 19.41 10.44
C GLN A 322 -6.77 20.68 9.87
N ILE A 323 -7.11 21.03 8.64
CA ILE A 323 -6.57 22.26 8.01
C ILE A 323 -7.07 23.51 8.74
N SER A 324 -8.34 23.56 9.12
CA SER A 324 -8.86 24.73 9.83
C SER A 324 -8.16 24.96 11.16
N LYS A 325 -7.86 23.90 11.90
CA LYS A 325 -7.08 23.95 13.15
C LYS A 325 -5.65 24.46 12.90
N LYS A 326 -4.99 23.98 11.85
CA LYS A 326 -3.62 24.37 11.46
C LYS A 326 -3.52 25.87 11.18
N TYR A 327 -4.51 26.44 10.51
CA TYR A 327 -4.55 27.86 10.12
C TYR A 327 -5.31 28.76 11.08
N GLU A 328 -5.73 28.23 12.23
CA GLU A 328 -6.50 28.95 13.26
C GLU A 328 -7.77 29.64 12.71
N ILE A 329 -8.49 28.96 11.82
CA ILE A 329 -9.74 29.42 11.22
C ILE A 329 -10.90 28.45 11.53
N SER A 330 -12.15 28.91 11.31
CA SER A 330 -13.30 28.01 11.40
C SER A 330 -13.42 27.10 10.18
N PRO A 331 -13.95 25.86 10.33
CA PRO A 331 -14.26 24.99 9.19
C PRO A 331 -15.24 25.62 8.18
N SER A 332 -16.12 26.49 8.66
CA SER A 332 -17.04 27.24 7.78
C SER A 332 -16.31 28.28 6.90
N THR A 333 -15.27 28.93 7.45
CA THR A 333 -14.41 29.86 6.71
C THR A 333 -13.65 29.11 5.61
N LEU A 334 -13.03 27.99 5.94
CA LEU A 334 -12.35 27.15 4.97
C LEU A 334 -13.32 26.64 3.89
N GLY A 335 -14.48 26.11 4.27
CA GLY A 335 -15.47 25.59 3.34
C GLY A 335 -15.97 26.65 2.36
N LYS A 336 -16.13 27.91 2.81
CA LYS A 336 -16.50 29.04 1.95
C LYS A 336 -15.38 29.33 0.95
N ARG A 337 -14.13 29.51 1.39
CA ARG A 337 -12.99 29.78 0.52
C ARG A 337 -12.71 28.66 -0.48
N TYR A 338 -12.86 27.43 -0.03
CA TYR A 338 -12.71 26.27 -0.92
C TYR A 338 -13.78 26.21 -2.04
N LYS A 339 -15.00 26.68 -1.74
CA LYS A 339 -16.03 26.84 -2.80
C LYS A 339 -15.67 27.97 -3.76
N ASP A 340 -15.16 29.08 -3.23
CA ASP A 340 -14.73 30.22 -4.04
C ASP A 340 -13.60 29.81 -5.02
N LEU A 341 -12.65 28.95 -4.62
CA LEU A 341 -11.59 28.39 -5.50
C LEU A 341 -12.12 27.50 -6.64
N LYS A 342 -13.28 26.86 -6.49
CA LYS A 342 -13.85 25.93 -7.48
C LYS A 342 -14.73 26.58 -8.55
N ILE A 343 -14.98 27.87 -8.43
CA ILE A 343 -15.87 28.62 -9.36
C ILE A 343 -15.07 29.20 -10.53
N SER A 344 -13.75 29.06 -10.51
CA SER A 344 -12.85 29.52 -11.58
C SER A 344 -12.47 28.42 -12.56
#